data_d0c484d8a1e9fd26a936ac88404f5ad1
#
_entry.id   d0c484d8a1e9fd26a936ac88404f5ad1
#
_cell.length_a   1.000
_cell.length_b   1.000
_cell.length_c   1.000
_cell.angle_alpha   90.00
_cell.angle_beta   90.00
_cell.angle_gamma   90.00
#
_symmetry.space_group_name_H-M   'P 1'
#
loop_
_entity.id
_entity.type
_entity.pdbx_description
1 polymer ?
#
loop_
_entity_poly.entity_id
_entity_poly.type
_entity_poly.pdbx_seq_one_letter_code
_entity_poly.pdbx_strand_id
1 'polypeptide(L)'
;MVQAKGAFDQTILGVLRLKDRGQRVEIRIVLHAITAARLRETCSWIARNLPFVDHVALMGMENTGFAIANNDTLWIDPVDYQEQLKAGVDVLSTAGVNVSVYNLPLCVLDPSIRPFAVQSISDWKNAYVEECEDCSARGDCGQCPLGWWTSDRCVLTRGDQRVGLNARRFGVVRRGVCRRPAWRR
;
A
#
# COMPACT_ATOMS: atom_id res chain seq x y z
N MET A 1 16.07 7.15 -4.69
CA MET A 1 16.45 7.17 -3.24
C MET A 1 17.38 8.34 -2.98
N VAL A 2 17.17 9.09 -1.91
CA VAL A 2 18.12 10.12 -1.45
C VAL A 2 19.30 9.38 -0.82
N GLN A 3 20.47 9.43 -1.48
CA GLN A 3 21.69 8.74 -1.01
C GLN A 3 22.68 9.73 -0.38
N ALA A 4 22.22 10.92 -0.01
CA ALA A 4 23.08 11.90 0.62
C ALA A 4 23.44 11.50 2.07
N LYS A 5 24.72 11.60 2.42
CA LYS A 5 25.19 11.36 3.80
C LYS A 5 24.45 12.29 4.77
N GLY A 6 23.92 11.74 5.86
CA GLY A 6 23.18 12.49 6.87
C GLY A 6 21.72 12.81 6.49
N ALA A 7 21.20 12.37 5.35
CA ALA A 7 19.82 12.66 4.95
C ALA A 7 18.78 12.12 5.94
N PHE A 8 19.04 10.97 6.56
CA PHE A 8 18.17 10.41 7.59
C PHE A 8 18.09 11.35 8.81
N ASP A 9 19.22 11.74 9.36
CA ASP A 9 19.30 12.61 10.54
C ASP A 9 18.63 13.97 10.28
N GLN A 10 18.85 14.53 9.10
CA GLN A 10 18.20 15.78 8.68
C GLN A 10 16.68 15.63 8.57
N THR A 11 16.21 14.51 8.05
CA THR A 11 14.77 14.20 7.96
C THR A 11 14.15 14.11 9.35
N ILE A 12 14.75 13.35 10.26
CA ILE A 12 14.26 13.20 11.63
C ILE A 12 14.27 14.55 12.36
N LEU A 13 15.34 15.32 12.23
CA LEU A 13 15.40 16.67 12.80
C LEU A 13 14.30 17.59 12.24
N GLY A 14 14.00 17.48 10.94
CA GLY A 14 12.89 18.19 10.31
C GLY A 14 11.54 17.82 10.91
N VAL A 15 11.28 16.51 11.08
CA VAL A 15 10.06 15.98 11.73
C VAL A 15 9.90 16.53 13.14
N LEU A 16 10.95 16.49 13.96
CA LEU A 16 10.94 17.02 15.33
C LEU A 16 10.64 18.52 15.35
N ARG A 17 11.32 19.29 14.49
CA ARG A 17 11.09 20.75 14.39
C ARG A 17 9.68 21.13 13.94
N LEU A 18 9.06 20.33 13.09
CA LEU A 18 7.65 20.52 12.70
C LEU A 18 6.74 20.28 13.91
N LYS A 19 6.98 19.20 14.65
CA LYS A 19 6.18 18.89 15.84
C LYS A 19 6.32 19.94 16.93
N ASP A 20 7.53 20.42 17.19
CA ASP A 20 7.81 21.53 18.15
C ASP A 20 7.03 22.81 17.80
N ARG A 21 6.69 23.00 16.53
CA ARG A 21 5.85 24.12 16.04
C ARG A 21 4.36 23.80 15.98
N GLY A 22 3.92 22.70 16.58
CA GLY A 22 2.53 22.26 16.58
C GLY A 22 1.99 21.83 15.22
N GLN A 23 2.88 21.53 14.26
CA GLN A 23 2.45 21.08 12.93
C GLN A 23 2.06 19.60 12.95
N ARG A 24 1.07 19.26 12.11
CA ARG A 24 0.72 17.86 11.87
C ARG A 24 1.77 17.20 10.99
N VAL A 25 2.18 16.00 11.36
CA VAL A 25 3.24 15.26 10.66
C VAL A 25 2.69 13.93 10.16
N GLU A 26 2.73 13.73 8.85
CA GLU A 26 2.48 12.45 8.20
C GLU A 26 3.79 11.86 7.65
N ILE A 27 4.03 10.59 7.93
CA ILE A 27 5.14 9.83 7.34
C ILE A 27 4.59 8.97 6.22
N ARG A 28 5.20 9.08 5.04
CA ARG A 28 4.86 8.25 3.87
C ARG A 28 5.96 7.26 3.57
N ILE A 29 5.60 5.99 3.47
CA ILE A 29 6.50 4.89 3.10
C ILE A 29 6.02 4.29 1.79
N VAL A 30 6.84 4.43 0.73
CA VAL A 30 6.58 3.77 -0.55
C VAL A 30 7.06 2.32 -0.45
N LEU A 31 6.17 1.39 -0.78
CA LEU A 31 6.40 -0.05 -0.71
C LEU A 31 7.01 -0.53 -2.03
N HIS A 32 8.29 -0.86 -2.01
CA HIS A 32 9.04 -1.45 -3.11
C HIS A 32 9.99 -2.53 -2.55
N ALA A 33 10.66 -3.29 -3.38
CA ALA A 33 11.47 -4.45 -2.98
C ALA A 33 12.39 -4.20 -1.78
N ILE A 34 13.01 -3.01 -1.71
CA ILE A 34 13.94 -2.68 -0.62
C ILE A 34 13.20 -2.30 0.68
N THR A 35 12.12 -1.53 0.58
CA THR A 35 11.38 -1.05 1.78
C THR A 35 10.44 -2.12 2.32
N ALA A 36 9.78 -2.90 1.45
CA ALA A 36 8.86 -3.94 1.85
C ALA A 36 9.55 -5.03 2.69
N ALA A 37 10.78 -5.42 2.33
CA ALA A 37 11.55 -6.43 3.05
C ALA A 37 11.82 -6.07 4.52
N ARG A 38 11.84 -4.77 4.86
CA ARG A 38 12.12 -4.24 6.20
C ARG A 38 10.97 -3.45 6.80
N LEU A 39 9.76 -3.65 6.28
CA LEU A 39 8.62 -2.82 6.64
C LEU A 39 8.26 -2.94 8.13
N ARG A 40 8.22 -4.15 8.66
CA ARG A 40 7.94 -4.40 10.08
C ARG A 40 8.93 -3.68 10.99
N GLU A 41 10.23 -3.78 10.70
CA GLU A 41 11.29 -3.12 11.47
C GLU A 41 11.15 -1.59 11.39
N THR A 42 10.87 -1.07 10.20
CA THR A 42 10.65 0.36 9.98
C THR A 42 9.44 0.85 10.77
N CYS A 43 8.32 0.16 10.71
CA CYS A 43 7.12 0.49 11.48
C CYS A 43 7.36 0.41 13.00
N SER A 44 8.09 -0.62 13.46
CA SER A 44 8.48 -0.76 14.88
C SER A 44 9.40 0.38 15.33
N TRP A 45 10.30 0.82 14.46
CA TRP A 45 11.16 1.95 14.74
C TRP A 45 10.37 3.26 14.85
N ILE A 46 9.43 3.50 13.92
CA ILE A 46 8.54 4.68 13.94
C ILE A 46 7.71 4.68 15.23
N ALA A 47 7.04 3.58 15.56
CA ALA A 47 6.21 3.47 16.75
C ALA A 47 6.98 3.79 18.05
N ARG A 48 8.25 3.40 18.12
CA ARG A 48 9.09 3.64 19.30
C ARG A 48 9.72 5.02 19.37
N ASN A 49 10.15 5.56 18.22
CA ASN A 49 10.97 6.77 18.19
C ASN A 49 10.20 8.02 17.79
N LEU A 50 9.06 7.84 17.10
CA LEU A 50 8.22 8.93 16.61
C LEU A 50 6.74 8.72 17.01
N PRO A 51 6.42 8.40 18.27
CA PRO A 51 5.04 8.09 18.70
C PRO A 51 4.09 9.28 18.58
N PHE A 52 4.61 10.46 18.34
CA PHE A 52 3.89 11.72 18.19
C PHE A 52 3.45 12.02 16.76
N VAL A 53 3.82 11.21 15.76
CA VAL A 53 3.35 11.44 14.38
C VAL A 53 1.85 11.23 14.30
N ASP A 54 1.20 12.08 13.52
CA ASP A 54 -0.26 12.07 13.43
C ASP A 54 -0.78 10.95 12.52
N HIS A 55 0.03 10.53 11.55
CA HIS A 55 -0.37 9.50 10.59
C HIS A 55 0.85 8.85 9.90
N VAL A 56 0.71 7.58 9.55
CA VAL A 56 1.65 6.85 8.68
C VAL A 56 0.90 6.31 7.47
N ALA A 57 1.32 6.68 6.26
CA ALA A 57 0.78 6.20 5.00
C ALA A 57 1.71 5.15 4.39
N LEU A 58 1.23 3.92 4.26
CA LEU A 58 1.90 2.82 3.57
C LEU A 58 1.38 2.79 2.13
N MET A 59 2.24 3.12 1.17
CA MET A 59 1.81 3.37 -0.21
C MET A 59 2.41 2.35 -1.18
N GLY A 60 1.57 1.60 -1.88
CA GLY A 60 2.02 0.78 -3.01
C GLY A 60 2.79 1.63 -4.02
N MET A 61 3.89 1.10 -4.56
CA MET A 61 4.70 1.81 -5.55
C MET A 61 3.91 1.96 -6.85
N GLU A 62 3.78 3.19 -7.33
CA GLU A 62 3.27 3.47 -8.68
C GLU A 62 4.43 3.35 -9.68
N ASN A 63 4.19 2.62 -10.77
CA ASN A 63 5.18 2.48 -11.84
C ASN A 63 5.13 3.70 -12.79
N THR A 64 5.56 4.85 -12.29
CA THR A 64 5.57 6.14 -13.00
C THR A 64 6.90 6.86 -12.83
N GLY A 65 7.24 7.74 -13.77
CA GLY A 65 8.46 8.55 -13.69
C GLY A 65 9.73 7.71 -13.53
N PHE A 66 10.57 8.04 -12.56
CA PHE A 66 11.82 7.31 -12.29
C PHE A 66 11.64 5.87 -11.81
N ALA A 67 10.45 5.48 -11.34
CA ALA A 67 10.17 4.10 -10.98
C ALA A 67 10.26 3.18 -12.20
N ILE A 68 9.83 3.65 -13.38
CA ILE A 68 9.93 2.89 -14.64
C ILE A 68 11.39 2.54 -14.96
N ALA A 69 12.29 3.53 -14.84
CA ALA A 69 13.72 3.33 -15.15
C ALA A 69 14.44 2.43 -14.12
N ASN A 70 13.87 2.23 -12.94
CA ASN A 70 14.44 1.42 -11.86
C ASN A 70 13.58 0.19 -11.55
N ASN A 71 12.69 -0.18 -12.45
CA ASN A 71 11.70 -1.24 -12.22
C ASN A 71 12.35 -2.56 -11.81
N ASP A 72 13.42 -2.98 -12.48
CA ASP A 72 14.12 -4.23 -12.19
C ASP A 72 14.66 -4.32 -10.75
N THR A 73 14.92 -3.18 -10.12
CA THR A 73 15.47 -3.11 -8.76
C THR A 73 14.40 -2.85 -7.71
N LEU A 74 13.37 -2.09 -8.07
CA LEU A 74 12.39 -1.59 -7.11
C LEU A 74 11.07 -2.35 -7.13
N TRP A 75 10.72 -2.95 -8.28
CA TRP A 75 9.44 -3.63 -8.39
C TRP A 75 9.39 -4.88 -7.51
N ILE A 76 8.28 -5.04 -6.84
CA ILE A 76 7.88 -6.26 -6.13
C ILE A 76 6.37 -6.40 -6.25
N ASP A 77 5.89 -7.61 -6.52
CA ASP A 77 4.46 -7.86 -6.56
C ASP A 77 3.87 -7.65 -5.14
N PRO A 78 2.85 -6.82 -5.00
CA PRO A 78 2.22 -6.62 -3.70
C PRO A 78 1.71 -7.88 -3.00
N VAL A 79 1.41 -8.93 -3.74
CA VAL A 79 1.06 -10.23 -3.14
C VAL A 79 2.24 -10.82 -2.36
N ASP A 80 3.47 -10.55 -2.79
CA ASP A 80 4.67 -11.15 -2.22
C ASP A 80 5.09 -10.50 -0.88
N TYR A 81 4.56 -9.30 -0.53
CA TYR A 81 4.87 -8.63 0.75
C TYR A 81 3.67 -8.44 1.68
N GLN A 82 2.59 -9.20 1.48
CA GLN A 82 1.37 -9.06 2.30
C GLN A 82 1.62 -9.36 3.79
N GLU A 83 2.46 -10.33 4.11
CA GLU A 83 2.81 -10.64 5.50
C GLU A 83 3.54 -9.48 6.18
N GLN A 84 4.50 -8.86 5.48
CA GLN A 84 5.24 -7.71 5.97
C GLN A 84 4.34 -6.48 6.10
N LEU A 85 3.43 -6.28 5.14
CA LEU A 85 2.47 -5.19 5.18
C LEU A 85 1.52 -5.34 6.38
N LYS A 86 0.94 -6.53 6.54
CA LYS A 86 0.11 -6.85 7.70
C LYS A 86 0.85 -6.61 9.02
N ALA A 87 2.05 -7.16 9.16
CA ALA A 87 2.86 -6.97 10.36
C ALA A 87 3.18 -5.49 10.63
N GLY A 88 3.43 -4.69 9.58
CA GLY A 88 3.65 -3.24 9.71
C GLY A 88 2.41 -2.50 10.20
N VAL A 89 1.24 -2.80 9.63
CA VAL A 89 -0.05 -2.24 10.05
C VAL A 89 -0.36 -2.61 11.50
N ASP A 90 -0.20 -3.90 11.87
CA ASP A 90 -0.47 -4.41 13.22
C ASP A 90 0.42 -3.69 14.26
N VAL A 91 1.70 -3.48 13.96
CA VAL A 91 2.63 -2.77 14.85
C VAL A 91 2.20 -1.31 15.07
N LEU A 92 1.88 -0.58 14.00
CA LEU A 92 1.49 0.83 14.10
C LEU A 92 0.15 1.00 14.80
N SER A 93 -0.85 0.22 14.41
CA SER A 93 -2.19 0.29 15.00
C SER A 93 -2.20 -0.10 16.48
N THR A 94 -1.45 -1.14 16.87
CA THR A 94 -1.30 -1.53 18.28
C THR A 94 -0.61 -0.46 19.11
N ALA A 95 0.32 0.28 18.51
CA ALA A 95 0.99 1.41 19.15
C ALA A 95 0.14 2.70 19.20
N GLY A 96 -1.11 2.67 18.68
CA GLY A 96 -2.00 3.82 18.64
C GLY A 96 -1.65 4.86 17.58
N VAL A 97 -0.78 4.53 16.62
CA VAL A 97 -0.45 5.39 15.49
C VAL A 97 -1.50 5.19 14.39
N ASN A 98 -2.10 6.28 13.91
CA ASN A 98 -3.00 6.20 12.77
C ASN A 98 -2.24 5.73 11.53
N VAL A 99 -2.73 4.69 10.88
CA VAL A 99 -2.11 4.11 9.69
C VAL A 99 -3.13 3.93 8.58
N SER A 100 -2.72 4.17 7.34
CA SER A 100 -3.52 3.88 6.15
C SER A 100 -2.68 3.25 5.06
N VAL A 101 -3.32 2.43 4.23
CA VAL A 101 -2.73 1.73 3.09
C VAL A 101 -3.29 2.36 1.82
N TYR A 102 -2.41 2.87 0.96
CA TYR A 102 -2.76 3.54 -0.29
C TYR A 102 -2.22 2.79 -1.50
N ASN A 103 -2.84 3.02 -2.65
CA ASN A 103 -2.37 2.55 -3.96
C ASN A 103 -2.26 1.01 -4.03
N LEU A 104 -3.09 0.30 -3.29
CA LEU A 104 -3.19 -1.15 -3.35
C LEU A 104 -4.66 -1.55 -3.50
N PRO A 105 -4.98 -2.46 -4.45
CA PRO A 105 -6.35 -2.93 -4.61
C PRO A 105 -6.74 -3.85 -3.46
N LEU A 106 -8.00 -3.78 -3.02
CA LEU A 106 -8.53 -4.59 -1.92
C LEU A 106 -8.37 -6.09 -2.13
N CYS A 107 -8.35 -6.53 -3.40
CA CYS A 107 -8.22 -7.95 -3.75
C CYS A 107 -6.87 -8.57 -3.39
N VAL A 108 -5.81 -7.77 -3.28
CA VAL A 108 -4.48 -8.27 -2.91
C VAL A 108 -4.20 -8.11 -1.42
N LEU A 109 -4.99 -7.30 -0.72
CA LEU A 109 -4.80 -7.07 0.70
C LEU A 109 -5.32 -8.23 1.54
N ASP A 110 -4.54 -8.62 2.55
CA ASP A 110 -5.02 -9.51 3.60
C ASP A 110 -6.33 -8.94 4.18
N PRO A 111 -7.36 -9.76 4.38
CA PRO A 111 -8.67 -9.29 4.86
C PRO A 111 -8.60 -8.47 6.15
N SER A 112 -7.65 -8.78 7.04
CA SER A 112 -7.51 -8.11 8.35
C SER A 112 -7.05 -6.65 8.22
N ILE A 113 -6.35 -6.29 7.14
CA ILE A 113 -5.84 -4.93 6.92
C ILE A 113 -6.64 -4.13 5.90
N ARG A 114 -7.66 -4.71 5.25
CA ARG A 114 -8.56 -3.98 4.35
C ARG A 114 -9.23 -2.75 4.98
N PRO A 115 -9.61 -2.74 6.28
CA PRO A 115 -10.16 -1.55 6.93
C PRO A 115 -9.20 -0.34 6.95
N PHE A 116 -7.92 -0.55 6.73
CA PHE A 116 -6.91 0.52 6.64
C PHE A 116 -6.68 1.01 5.21
N ALA A 117 -7.29 0.36 4.22
CA ALA A 117 -7.17 0.76 2.82
C ALA A 117 -7.92 2.06 2.55
N VAL A 118 -7.29 2.96 1.82
CA VAL A 118 -7.85 4.25 1.42
C VAL A 118 -7.67 4.46 -0.07
N GLN A 119 -8.73 4.93 -0.72
CA GLN A 119 -8.67 5.31 -2.13
C GLN A 119 -7.72 6.49 -2.37
N SER A 120 -7.14 6.54 -3.56
CA SER A 120 -6.39 7.73 -3.98
C SER A 120 -7.31 8.94 -4.09
N ILE A 121 -6.82 10.09 -3.63
CA ILE A 121 -7.53 11.38 -3.70
C ILE A 121 -7.72 11.83 -5.15
N SER A 122 -6.91 11.32 -6.08
CA SER A 122 -6.88 11.76 -7.47
C SER A 122 -7.68 10.79 -8.34
N ASP A 123 -8.83 11.23 -8.87
CA ASP A 123 -9.73 10.40 -9.69
C ASP A 123 -9.05 9.82 -10.94
N TRP A 124 -8.10 10.54 -11.54
CA TRP A 124 -7.34 10.07 -12.70
C TRP A 124 -6.41 8.88 -12.41
N LYS A 125 -6.16 8.59 -11.13
CA LYS A 125 -5.39 7.42 -10.68
C LYS A 125 -6.25 6.18 -10.54
N ASN A 126 -7.57 6.33 -10.46
CA ASN A 126 -8.51 5.23 -10.27
C ASN A 126 -8.69 4.45 -11.58
N ALA A 127 -7.66 3.68 -11.96
CA ALA A 127 -7.72 2.77 -13.10
C ALA A 127 -8.16 1.39 -12.61
N TYR A 128 -9.11 0.79 -13.34
CA TYR A 128 -9.65 -0.52 -13.07
C TYR A 128 -9.51 -1.40 -14.32
N VAL A 129 -9.36 -2.69 -14.11
CA VAL A 129 -9.34 -3.69 -15.19
C VAL A 129 -10.77 -4.13 -15.50
N GLU A 130 -10.96 -4.80 -16.65
CA GLU A 130 -12.27 -5.30 -17.07
C GLU A 130 -12.90 -6.20 -15.99
N GLU A 131 -12.10 -7.01 -15.32
CA GLU A 131 -12.54 -7.89 -14.24
C GLU A 131 -13.08 -7.14 -13.00
N CYS A 132 -12.82 -5.85 -12.90
CA CYS A 132 -13.35 -5.01 -11.84
C CYS A 132 -14.74 -4.44 -12.15
N GLU A 133 -15.28 -4.63 -13.37
CA GLU A 133 -16.59 -4.08 -13.75
C GLU A 133 -17.71 -4.61 -12.87
N ASP A 134 -17.69 -5.90 -12.59
CA ASP A 134 -18.68 -6.60 -11.75
C ASP A 134 -18.25 -6.70 -10.27
N CYS A 135 -17.19 -6.01 -9.85
CA CYS A 135 -16.67 -6.11 -8.49
C CYS A 135 -17.48 -5.24 -7.52
N SER A 136 -18.12 -5.87 -6.53
CA SER A 136 -18.91 -5.15 -5.52
C SER A 136 -18.09 -4.22 -4.62
N ALA A 137 -16.76 -4.43 -4.53
CA ALA A 137 -15.84 -3.60 -3.75
C ALA A 137 -15.21 -2.46 -4.56
N ARG A 138 -15.55 -2.31 -5.86
CA ARG A 138 -14.96 -1.29 -6.74
C ARG A 138 -15.07 0.12 -6.17
N GLY A 139 -16.21 0.45 -5.55
CA GLY A 139 -16.45 1.77 -4.97
C GLY A 139 -15.52 2.14 -3.83
N ASP A 140 -15.01 1.15 -3.09
CA ASP A 140 -14.11 1.34 -1.94
C ASP A 140 -12.66 0.94 -2.25
N CYS A 141 -12.41 0.43 -3.48
CA CYS A 141 -11.11 -0.11 -3.85
C CYS A 141 -10.11 0.99 -4.17
N GLY A 142 -8.90 0.86 -3.62
CA GLY A 142 -7.81 1.83 -3.76
C GLY A 142 -7.17 1.91 -5.13
N GLN A 143 -7.77 1.35 -6.19
CA GLN A 143 -7.27 1.25 -7.58
C GLN A 143 -6.36 0.06 -7.89
N CYS A 144 -6.32 -0.33 -9.15
CA CYS A 144 -5.27 -1.16 -9.72
C CYS A 144 -4.14 -0.23 -10.21
N PRO A 145 -2.95 -0.20 -9.59
CA PRO A 145 -1.89 0.73 -9.99
C PRO A 145 -1.49 0.53 -11.44
N LEU A 146 -1.26 1.63 -12.15
CA LEU A 146 -0.71 1.61 -13.50
C LEU A 146 0.62 0.84 -13.49
N GLY A 147 0.71 -0.24 -14.27
CA GLY A 147 1.88 -1.13 -14.31
C GLY A 147 1.73 -2.48 -13.63
N TRP A 148 0.64 -2.72 -12.91
CA TRP A 148 0.31 -4.04 -12.33
C TRP A 148 -0.07 -5.11 -13.36
N TRP A 149 -0.29 -4.69 -14.60
CA TRP A 149 -0.66 -5.52 -15.74
C TRP A 149 0.34 -6.64 -16.07
N THR A 150 1.48 -6.68 -15.38
CA THR A 150 2.48 -7.74 -15.56
C THR A 150 2.35 -8.88 -14.56
N SER A 151 1.51 -8.75 -13.55
CA SER A 151 1.27 -9.78 -12.56
C SER A 151 0.19 -10.75 -13.04
N ASP A 152 0.57 -12.01 -13.23
CA ASP A 152 -0.36 -13.12 -13.53
C ASP A 152 -1.26 -13.47 -12.32
N ARG A 153 -1.28 -12.62 -11.29
CA ARG A 153 -1.84 -12.89 -9.96
C ARG A 153 -2.93 -11.92 -9.51
N CYS A 154 -3.63 -11.26 -10.42
CA CYS A 154 -4.84 -10.54 -10.02
C CYS A 154 -5.90 -11.54 -9.55
N VAL A 155 -6.26 -11.50 -8.27
CA VAL A 155 -7.07 -12.52 -7.64
C VAL A 155 -8.33 -11.92 -7.03
N LEU A 156 -9.38 -11.77 -7.84
CA LEU A 156 -10.75 -11.91 -7.34
C LEU A 156 -11.59 -12.64 -8.37
N THR A 157 -12.14 -13.76 -7.98
CA THR A 157 -13.13 -14.46 -8.77
C THR A 157 -14.54 -13.97 -8.40
N ARG A 158 -15.46 -14.06 -9.36
CA ARG A 158 -16.89 -13.70 -9.26
C ARG A 158 -17.66 -14.32 -8.07
N GLY A 159 -17.03 -15.08 -7.20
CA GLY A 159 -17.63 -15.73 -6.05
C GLY A 159 -17.43 -15.02 -4.70
N ASP A 160 -16.50 -14.07 -4.61
CA ASP A 160 -16.13 -13.39 -3.35
C ASP A 160 -16.83 -12.02 -3.19
N GLN A 161 -18.04 -11.91 -3.65
CA GLN A 161 -18.80 -10.69 -3.83
C GLN A 161 -19.32 -10.03 -2.52
N ARG A 162 -18.64 -10.13 -1.42
CA ARG A 162 -19.04 -9.37 -0.22
C ARG A 162 -17.86 -8.79 0.52
N VAL A 163 -17.26 -7.77 -0.03
CA VAL A 163 -16.40 -6.87 0.74
C VAL A 163 -17.29 -5.80 1.40
N GLY A 164 -18.16 -6.23 2.29
CA GLY A 164 -18.75 -5.28 3.22
C GLY A 164 -17.73 -4.93 4.28
N LEU A 165 -17.64 -3.67 4.67
CA LEU A 165 -16.81 -3.14 5.77
C LEU A 165 -17.05 -3.80 7.15
N ASN A 166 -17.76 -4.91 7.19
CA ASN A 166 -18.01 -5.71 8.39
C ASN A 166 -17.10 -6.93 8.43
N ALA A 167 -16.08 -6.85 9.27
CA ALA A 167 -14.98 -7.79 9.51
C ALA A 167 -15.39 -9.24 9.91
N ARG A 168 -16.58 -9.73 9.62
CA ARG A 168 -17.06 -11.02 10.16
C ARG A 168 -17.31 -12.14 9.16
N ARG A 169 -17.09 -11.96 7.85
CA ARG A 169 -17.34 -13.03 6.88
C ARG A 169 -16.44 -12.96 5.66
N PHE A 170 -15.24 -13.45 5.75
CA PHE A 170 -14.44 -13.76 4.56
C PHE A 170 -14.16 -15.26 4.48
N GLY A 171 -14.81 -15.88 3.52
CA GLY A 171 -14.52 -17.26 3.11
C GLY A 171 -13.26 -17.32 2.23
N VAL A 172 -12.80 -18.53 1.98
CA VAL A 172 -11.57 -18.87 1.25
C VAL A 172 -11.54 -18.24 -0.14
N VAL A 173 -10.50 -17.44 -0.41
CA VAL A 173 -10.20 -16.88 -1.72
C VAL A 173 -9.78 -18.01 -2.68
N ARG A 174 -10.52 -18.21 -3.77
CA ARG A 174 -10.09 -19.08 -4.87
C ARG A 174 -9.26 -18.27 -5.87
N ARG A 175 -8.08 -18.75 -6.23
CA ARG A 175 -7.17 -18.11 -7.19
C ARG A 175 -7.75 -18.18 -8.60
N GLY A 176 -8.00 -17.05 -9.23
CA GLY A 176 -8.29 -16.91 -10.65
C GLY A 176 -7.10 -16.30 -11.38
N VAL A 177 -6.93 -16.66 -12.65
CA VAL A 177 -5.83 -16.15 -13.50
C VAL A 177 -6.32 -14.87 -14.19
N CYS A 178 -5.66 -13.75 -13.94
CA CYS A 178 -5.88 -12.50 -14.66
C CYS A 178 -5.32 -12.64 -16.09
N ARG A 179 -6.16 -12.54 -17.12
CA ARG A 179 -5.70 -12.54 -18.51
C ARG A 179 -5.26 -11.15 -18.91
N ARG A 180 -4.07 -11.04 -19.53
CA ARG A 180 -3.54 -9.77 -20.04
C ARG A 180 -4.45 -9.21 -21.14
N PRO A 181 -4.84 -7.92 -21.07
CA PRO A 181 -5.36 -7.26 -22.27
C PRO A 181 -4.24 -7.10 -23.28
N ALA A 182 -4.51 -7.46 -24.53
CA ALA A 182 -3.56 -7.29 -25.64
C ALA A 182 -3.51 -5.79 -26.03
N TRP A 183 -2.53 -5.07 -25.55
CA TRP A 183 -2.22 -3.74 -26.06
C TRP A 183 -1.54 -3.90 -27.42
N ARG A 184 -2.18 -3.47 -28.46
CA ARG A 184 -1.56 -3.29 -29.79
C ARG A 184 -0.60 -2.09 -29.70
N ARG A 185 0.58 -2.30 -30.31
CA ARG A 185 1.61 -1.28 -30.53
C ARG A 185 1.08 -0.12 -31.38
#